data_31d4264ad4273a635af835feffca0c76
#
_entry.id   31d4264ad4273a635af835feffca0c76
#
_cell.length_a   1.000
_cell.length_b   1.000
_cell.length_c   1.000
_cell.angle_alpha   90.00
_cell.angle_beta   90.00
_cell.angle_gamma   90.00
#
_symmetry.space_group_name_H-M   'P 1'
#
loop_
_entity.id
_entity.type
_entity.pdbx_description
1 polymer ?
#
loop_
_entity_poly.entity_id
_entity_poly.type
_entity_poly.pdbx_seq_one_letter_code
_entity_poly.pdbx_strand_id
1 'polypeptide(L)'
;MNENKVSWGNVLKFAGAFIAYLIGAGFATGQEVLQYFASYGYQGLLVAAFVLLCFVYVGYEFIVTGYSERFANTNDIYRHYCGKYIGGFYDYFSIAFIFMSYIVMLGGAGATVNQYYHLSPVIGSIVMMILSVVTVVCGLGRIVEVIGSIGPLIVVIAIGVALGGIVKNPAGISEGAALVSSGALEITKVGSNWLMSGTSYVGFCMLWLAAFLAAMGTKANSKKEAALGTTFGAIAFVGGAVVLMFGLLTCFKDLYASDIPSLIIAEKLWPPLASVFSAIILAGIYTTAVPLLWSVSARFAQEKTTKFYGLTAALAAVACFVALKLPFRQIVNVIYGINGYVGILLILFMLAKTFGLAKKMR
;
A
#
# COMPACT_ATOMS: atom_id res chain seq x y z
N MET A 1 -1.77 -29.91 -19.66
CA MET A 1 -1.78 -29.52 -18.24
C MET A 1 -3.22 -29.49 -17.78
N ASN A 2 -3.54 -30.12 -16.64
CA ASN A 2 -4.92 -30.22 -16.14
C ASN A 2 -5.37 -28.82 -15.66
N GLU A 3 -6.15 -28.10 -16.44
CA GLU A 3 -6.60 -26.70 -16.16
C GLU A 3 -7.43 -26.55 -14.88
N ASN A 4 -7.81 -27.66 -14.25
CA ASN A 4 -8.64 -27.69 -13.04
C ASN A 4 -7.87 -27.98 -11.75
N LYS A 5 -6.54 -28.16 -11.79
CA LYS A 5 -5.78 -28.48 -10.58
C LYS A 5 -5.57 -27.23 -9.73
N VAL A 6 -6.26 -27.14 -8.59
CA VAL A 6 -6.11 -26.08 -7.59
C VAL A 6 -5.29 -26.60 -6.44
N SER A 7 -4.16 -25.97 -6.15
CA SER A 7 -3.37 -26.18 -4.93
C SER A 7 -3.75 -25.13 -3.90
N TRP A 8 -4.38 -25.52 -2.81
CA TRP A 8 -4.73 -24.60 -1.73
C TRP A 8 -3.50 -23.94 -1.09
N GLY A 9 -2.36 -24.62 -1.09
CA GLY A 9 -1.09 -24.01 -0.66
C GLY A 9 -0.68 -22.83 -1.54
N ASN A 10 -0.87 -22.93 -2.86
CA ASN A 10 -0.61 -21.82 -3.77
C ASN A 10 -1.65 -20.70 -3.64
N VAL A 11 -2.94 -21.05 -3.47
CA VAL A 11 -4.01 -20.07 -3.21
C VAL A 11 -3.64 -19.21 -1.98
N LEU A 12 -3.22 -19.83 -0.88
CA LEU A 12 -2.79 -19.12 0.33
C LEU A 12 -1.53 -18.28 0.09
N LYS A 13 -0.56 -18.77 -0.69
CA LYS A 13 0.63 -18.00 -1.05
C LYS A 13 0.27 -16.76 -1.87
N PHE A 14 -0.64 -16.88 -2.85
CA PHE A 14 -1.08 -15.74 -3.66
C PHE A 14 -1.88 -14.74 -2.83
N ALA A 15 -2.77 -15.22 -1.94
CA ALA A 15 -3.50 -14.34 -1.02
C ALA A 15 -2.54 -13.60 -0.08
N GLY A 16 -1.60 -14.30 0.54
CA GLY A 16 -0.59 -13.69 1.41
C GLY A 16 0.28 -12.68 0.69
N ALA A 17 0.69 -12.97 -0.54
CA ALA A 17 1.50 -12.06 -1.34
C ALA A 17 0.71 -10.80 -1.77
N PHE A 18 -0.57 -10.95 -2.13
CA PHE A 18 -1.47 -9.81 -2.41
C PHE A 18 -1.55 -8.88 -1.20
N ILE A 19 -1.80 -9.42 -0.02
CA ILE A 19 -1.88 -8.67 1.24
C ILE A 19 -0.53 -7.98 1.53
N ALA A 20 0.55 -8.74 1.53
CA ALA A 20 1.88 -8.25 1.89
C ALA A 20 2.35 -7.12 0.97
N TYR A 21 1.99 -7.17 -0.31
CA TYR A 21 2.38 -6.17 -1.29
C TYR A 21 1.64 -4.84 -1.12
N LEU A 22 0.40 -4.87 -0.62
CA LEU A 22 -0.39 -3.66 -0.34
C LEU A 22 -0.05 -3.01 1.00
N ILE A 23 0.63 -3.73 1.91
CA ILE A 23 0.95 -3.20 3.22
C ILE A 23 2.27 -2.46 3.18
N GLY A 24 2.16 -1.13 3.18
CA GLY A 24 3.26 -0.20 3.30
C GLY A 24 3.21 0.59 4.61
N ALA A 25 4.01 1.66 4.70
CA ALA A 25 4.02 2.56 5.86
C ALA A 25 2.64 3.13 6.17
N GLY A 26 1.88 3.51 5.15
CA GLY A 26 0.57 4.12 5.34
C GLY A 26 -0.43 3.21 6.04
N PHE A 27 -0.46 1.91 5.69
CA PHE A 27 -1.31 0.94 6.36
C PHE A 27 -0.79 0.61 7.77
N ALA A 28 0.51 0.34 7.93
CA ALA A 28 1.10 -0.02 9.22
C ALA A 28 0.97 1.10 10.26
N THR A 29 1.11 2.35 9.84
CA THR A 29 0.90 3.54 10.69
C THR A 29 -0.58 3.83 10.97
N GLY A 30 -1.49 3.24 10.19
CA GLY A 30 -2.92 3.52 10.22
C GLY A 30 -3.32 4.77 9.43
N GLN A 31 -2.37 5.49 8.84
CA GLN A 31 -2.64 6.78 8.18
C GLN A 31 -3.48 6.65 6.91
N GLU A 32 -3.24 5.62 6.10
CA GLU A 32 -4.11 5.32 4.94
C GLU A 32 -5.54 5.01 5.39
N VAL A 33 -5.68 4.12 6.39
CA VAL A 33 -7.00 3.72 6.86
C VAL A 33 -7.72 4.90 7.53
N LEU A 34 -6.99 5.78 8.22
CA LEU A 34 -7.55 7.00 8.76
C LEU A 34 -8.13 7.88 7.65
N GLN A 35 -7.32 8.21 6.62
CA GLN A 35 -7.69 9.19 5.59
C GLN A 35 -8.73 8.68 4.60
N TYR A 36 -8.69 7.39 4.27
CA TYR A 36 -9.55 6.80 3.23
C TYR A 36 -10.83 6.16 3.78
N PHE A 37 -10.83 5.68 5.02
CA PHE A 37 -11.95 4.93 5.60
C PHE A 37 -12.50 5.58 6.87
N ALA A 38 -11.72 5.70 7.93
CA ALA A 38 -12.20 6.16 9.25
C ALA A 38 -12.69 7.61 9.22
N SER A 39 -12.07 8.48 8.41
CA SER A 39 -12.49 9.87 8.21
C SER A 39 -13.84 10.05 7.52
N TYR A 40 -14.49 8.96 7.17
CA TYR A 40 -15.86 8.91 6.66
C TYR A 40 -16.85 8.30 7.66
N GLY A 41 -16.40 7.97 8.88
CA GLY A 41 -17.23 7.32 9.89
C GLY A 41 -17.82 6.01 9.37
N TYR A 42 -19.12 5.79 9.56
CA TYR A 42 -19.79 4.58 9.04
C TYR A 42 -19.83 4.50 7.50
N GLN A 43 -19.73 5.62 6.78
CA GLN A 43 -19.60 5.58 5.32
C GLN A 43 -18.28 4.95 4.87
N GLY A 44 -17.30 4.80 5.76
CA GLY A 44 -16.09 4.01 5.51
C GLY A 44 -16.37 2.55 5.16
N LEU A 45 -17.51 1.98 5.59
CA LEU A 45 -17.97 0.66 5.14
C LEU A 45 -18.37 0.65 3.67
N LEU A 46 -18.95 1.74 3.15
CA LEU A 46 -19.24 1.89 1.71
C LEU A 46 -17.93 1.98 0.91
N VAL A 47 -16.93 2.71 1.44
CA VAL A 47 -15.58 2.71 0.86
C VAL A 47 -15.03 1.29 0.78
N ALA A 48 -15.08 0.55 1.89
CA ALA A 48 -14.56 -0.82 1.96
C ALA A 48 -15.28 -1.77 0.99
N ALA A 49 -16.61 -1.68 0.89
CA ALA A 49 -17.39 -2.49 -0.05
C ALA A 49 -17.01 -2.19 -1.51
N PHE A 50 -16.89 -0.90 -1.87
CA PHE A 50 -16.47 -0.48 -3.20
C PHE A 50 -15.05 -0.95 -3.51
N VAL A 51 -14.10 -0.75 -2.59
CA VAL A 51 -12.71 -1.20 -2.72
C VAL A 51 -12.63 -2.70 -2.89
N LEU A 52 -13.41 -3.48 -2.11
CA LEU A 52 -13.45 -4.94 -2.23
C LEU A 52 -13.89 -5.39 -3.63
N LEU A 53 -14.99 -4.82 -4.14
CA LEU A 53 -15.49 -5.16 -5.48
C LEU A 53 -14.43 -4.86 -6.56
N CYS A 54 -13.81 -3.69 -6.48
CA CYS A 54 -12.76 -3.31 -7.42
C CYS A 54 -11.51 -4.19 -7.29
N PHE A 55 -11.08 -4.53 -6.07
CA PHE A 55 -9.90 -5.38 -5.86
C PHE A 55 -10.11 -6.82 -6.33
N VAL A 56 -11.30 -7.38 -6.18
CA VAL A 56 -11.63 -8.69 -6.74
C VAL A 56 -11.54 -8.65 -8.26
N TYR A 57 -12.10 -7.61 -8.90
CA TYR A 57 -12.03 -7.45 -10.35
C TYR A 57 -10.59 -7.25 -10.84
N VAL A 58 -9.89 -6.24 -10.31
CA VAL A 58 -8.52 -5.88 -10.70
C VAL A 58 -7.54 -7.02 -10.41
N GLY A 59 -7.69 -7.67 -9.25
CA GLY A 59 -6.86 -8.81 -8.86
C GLY A 59 -7.04 -9.99 -9.81
N TYR A 60 -8.30 -10.31 -10.16
CA TYR A 60 -8.61 -11.33 -11.16
C TYR A 60 -7.98 -11.01 -12.53
N GLU A 61 -8.25 -9.82 -13.05
CA GLU A 61 -7.78 -9.40 -14.38
C GLU A 61 -6.25 -9.44 -14.48
N PHE A 62 -5.52 -8.85 -13.53
CA PHE A 62 -4.07 -8.80 -13.59
C PHE A 62 -3.41 -10.18 -13.47
N ILE A 63 -3.85 -11.00 -12.52
CA ILE A 63 -3.20 -12.30 -12.30
C ILE A 63 -3.53 -13.31 -13.39
N VAL A 64 -4.79 -13.32 -13.88
CA VAL A 64 -5.23 -14.24 -14.94
C VAL A 64 -4.61 -13.83 -16.30
N THR A 65 -4.51 -12.53 -16.57
CA THR A 65 -3.80 -12.04 -17.75
C THR A 65 -2.32 -12.40 -17.69
N GLY A 66 -1.67 -12.22 -16.54
CA GLY A 66 -0.28 -12.66 -16.34
C GLY A 66 -0.09 -14.15 -16.55
N TYR A 67 -1.03 -14.98 -16.08
CA TYR A 67 -1.03 -16.43 -16.33
C TYR A 67 -1.16 -16.77 -17.81
N SER A 68 -2.02 -16.05 -18.53
CA SER A 68 -2.34 -16.35 -19.94
C SER A 68 -1.29 -15.82 -20.90
N GLU A 69 -0.86 -14.57 -20.73
CA GLU A 69 0.04 -13.86 -21.65
C GLU A 69 1.53 -14.12 -21.36
N ARG A 70 1.88 -14.45 -20.10
CA ARG A 70 3.26 -14.72 -19.68
C ARG A 70 4.27 -13.69 -20.16
N PHE A 71 3.98 -12.43 -19.93
CA PHE A 71 4.79 -11.30 -20.40
C PHE A 71 6.28 -11.46 -20.10
N ALA A 72 7.13 -11.17 -21.08
CA ALA A 72 8.58 -11.10 -20.88
C ALA A 72 8.95 -9.90 -19.96
N ASN A 73 8.24 -8.79 -20.12
CA ASN A 73 8.28 -7.65 -19.21
C ASN A 73 6.89 -7.50 -18.56
N THR A 74 6.82 -7.63 -17.25
CA THR A 74 5.54 -7.60 -16.52
C THR A 74 4.80 -6.25 -16.63
N ASN A 75 5.51 -5.15 -16.92
CA ASN A 75 4.91 -3.85 -17.20
C ASN A 75 4.14 -3.82 -18.55
N ASP A 76 4.31 -4.81 -19.42
CA ASP A 76 3.52 -4.91 -20.65
C ASP A 76 2.03 -5.17 -20.35
N ILE A 77 1.67 -5.49 -19.10
CA ILE A 77 0.28 -5.49 -18.63
C ILE A 77 -0.44 -4.17 -18.88
N TYR A 78 0.25 -3.04 -18.75
CA TYR A 78 -0.32 -1.72 -19.07
C TYR A 78 -0.60 -1.57 -20.56
N ARG A 79 0.33 -2.03 -21.41
CA ARG A 79 0.13 -2.01 -22.89
C ARG A 79 -0.97 -2.96 -23.32
N HIS A 80 -1.12 -4.08 -22.61
CA HIS A 80 -2.20 -5.03 -22.87
C HIS A 80 -3.57 -4.38 -22.71
N TYR A 81 -3.80 -3.57 -21.66
CA TYR A 81 -5.09 -2.92 -21.43
C TYR A 81 -5.26 -1.59 -22.17
N CYS A 82 -4.23 -0.78 -22.25
CA CYS A 82 -4.29 0.62 -22.69
C CYS A 82 -3.71 0.87 -24.10
N GLY A 83 -3.20 -0.18 -24.78
CA GLY A 83 -2.52 -0.02 -26.05
C GLY A 83 -1.11 0.60 -25.93
N LYS A 84 -0.49 0.90 -27.07
CA LYS A 84 0.93 1.27 -27.12
C LYS A 84 1.25 2.58 -26.40
N TYR A 85 0.49 3.65 -26.65
CA TYR A 85 0.81 5.00 -26.17
C TYR A 85 0.42 5.20 -24.69
N ILE A 86 -0.83 4.91 -24.35
CA ILE A 86 -1.33 5.06 -22.97
C ILE A 86 -0.68 4.01 -22.06
N GLY A 87 -0.48 2.79 -22.55
CA GLY A 87 0.26 1.76 -21.80
C GLY A 87 1.71 2.13 -21.57
N GLY A 88 2.37 2.81 -22.54
CA GLY A 88 3.69 3.40 -22.35
C GLY A 88 3.71 4.49 -21.28
N PHE A 89 2.70 5.36 -21.24
CA PHE A 89 2.55 6.34 -20.15
C PHE A 89 2.48 5.65 -18.79
N TYR A 90 1.62 4.63 -18.61
CA TYR A 90 1.51 3.91 -17.34
C TYR A 90 2.78 3.15 -16.95
N ASP A 91 3.54 2.63 -17.92
CA ASP A 91 4.83 1.97 -17.64
C ASP A 91 5.82 2.92 -16.98
N TYR A 92 5.97 4.15 -17.49
CA TYR A 92 6.84 5.16 -16.86
C TYR A 92 6.21 5.79 -15.60
N PHE A 93 4.89 6.02 -15.64
CA PHE A 93 4.18 6.60 -14.51
C PHE A 93 4.23 5.70 -13.27
N SER A 94 4.12 4.37 -13.45
CA SER A 94 4.24 3.43 -12.33
C SER A 94 5.61 3.49 -11.65
N ILE A 95 6.69 3.70 -12.40
CA ILE A 95 8.04 3.88 -11.85
C ILE A 95 8.13 5.20 -11.07
N ALA A 96 7.58 6.28 -11.61
CA ALA A 96 7.50 7.57 -10.88
C ALA A 96 6.68 7.41 -9.59
N PHE A 97 5.57 6.68 -9.63
CA PHE A 97 4.76 6.40 -8.46
C PHE A 97 5.49 5.53 -7.41
N ILE A 98 6.26 4.53 -7.84
CA ILE A 98 7.13 3.74 -6.95
C ILE A 98 8.14 4.67 -6.24
N PHE A 99 8.73 5.62 -6.97
CA PHE A 99 9.63 6.60 -6.37
C PHE A 99 8.91 7.52 -5.36
N MET A 100 7.73 8.02 -5.70
CA MET A 100 6.90 8.80 -4.78
C MET A 100 6.50 7.98 -3.54
N SER A 101 6.25 6.68 -3.69
CA SER A 101 5.98 5.79 -2.56
C SER A 101 7.21 5.64 -1.66
N TYR A 102 8.42 5.64 -2.20
CA TYR A 102 9.63 5.67 -1.39
C TYR A 102 9.75 6.95 -0.54
N ILE A 103 9.32 8.11 -1.07
CA ILE A 103 9.23 9.36 -0.30
C ILE A 103 8.29 9.18 0.90
N VAL A 104 7.12 8.54 0.69
CA VAL A 104 6.17 8.23 1.78
C VAL A 104 6.81 7.36 2.85
N MET A 105 7.63 6.36 2.47
CA MET A 105 8.34 5.51 3.43
C MET A 105 9.29 6.33 4.32
N LEU A 106 10.08 7.21 3.72
CA LEU A 106 11.01 8.06 4.48
C LEU A 106 10.27 9.02 5.43
N GLY A 107 9.17 9.62 4.96
CA GLY A 107 8.30 10.46 5.79
C GLY A 107 7.69 9.70 6.96
N GLY A 108 7.22 8.47 6.73
CA GLY A 108 6.66 7.59 7.76
C GLY A 108 7.68 7.19 8.83
N ALA A 109 8.94 6.93 8.43
CA ALA A 109 10.01 6.65 9.37
C ALA A 109 10.31 7.87 10.26
N GLY A 110 10.39 9.06 9.65
CA GLY A 110 10.58 10.32 10.37
C GLY A 110 9.44 10.59 11.36
N ALA A 111 8.19 10.43 10.91
CA ALA A 111 7.00 10.63 11.74
C ALA A 111 6.93 9.63 12.91
N THR A 112 7.27 8.36 12.68
CA THR A 112 7.28 7.33 13.74
C THR A 112 8.32 7.67 14.81
N VAL A 113 9.53 8.06 14.40
CA VAL A 113 10.61 8.47 15.31
C VAL A 113 10.22 9.73 16.09
N ASN A 114 9.57 10.68 15.44
CA ASN A 114 9.13 11.91 16.11
C ASN A 114 7.99 11.64 17.11
N GLN A 115 6.95 10.93 16.70
CA GLN A 115 5.75 10.74 17.52
C GLN A 115 6.02 9.87 18.75
N TYR A 116 6.82 8.81 18.63
CA TYR A 116 7.05 7.89 19.74
C TYR A 116 8.30 8.21 20.55
N TYR A 117 9.43 8.49 19.87
CA TYR A 117 10.72 8.72 20.56
C TYR A 117 10.98 10.19 20.86
N HIS A 118 10.09 11.11 20.43
CA HIS A 118 10.21 12.56 20.60
C HIS A 118 11.52 13.14 20.03
N LEU A 119 12.08 12.46 19.02
CA LEU A 119 13.27 12.92 18.30
C LEU A 119 12.87 13.69 17.03
N SER A 120 13.82 14.43 16.46
CA SER A 120 13.58 15.12 15.18
C SER A 120 13.19 14.12 14.08
N PRO A 121 12.14 14.39 13.27
CA PRO A 121 11.77 13.53 12.16
C PRO A 121 12.90 13.38 11.12
N VAL A 122 13.82 14.34 11.07
CA VAL A 122 15.02 14.30 10.24
C VAL A 122 15.86 13.06 10.54
N ILE A 123 15.99 12.71 11.81
CA ILE A 123 16.79 11.53 12.25
C ILE A 123 16.20 10.25 11.66
N GLY A 124 14.87 10.03 11.83
CA GLY A 124 14.20 8.85 11.33
C GLY A 124 14.28 8.72 9.80
N SER A 125 14.04 9.82 9.09
CA SER A 125 14.12 9.85 7.62
C SER A 125 15.53 9.61 7.11
N ILE A 126 16.57 10.23 7.69
CA ILE A 126 17.97 10.03 7.29
C ILE A 126 18.45 8.63 7.61
N VAL A 127 18.18 8.11 8.79
CA VAL A 127 18.56 6.74 9.16
C VAL A 127 17.91 5.74 8.20
N MET A 128 16.63 5.88 7.91
CA MET A 128 15.92 5.01 6.97
C MET A 128 16.49 5.13 5.55
N MET A 129 16.83 6.34 5.11
CA MET A 129 17.50 6.58 3.82
C MET A 129 18.85 5.83 3.76
N ILE A 130 19.71 6.00 4.77
CA ILE A 130 21.03 5.35 4.80
C ILE A 130 20.87 3.83 4.80
N LEU A 131 20.01 3.29 5.65
CA LEU A 131 19.75 1.85 5.73
C LEU A 131 19.28 1.28 4.38
N SER A 132 18.33 1.97 3.72
CA SER A 132 17.83 1.51 2.43
C SER A 132 18.88 1.60 1.32
N VAL A 133 19.68 2.68 1.27
CA VAL A 133 20.77 2.82 0.29
C VAL A 133 21.83 1.74 0.49
N VAL A 134 22.32 1.57 1.73
CA VAL A 134 23.33 0.54 2.03
C VAL A 134 22.84 -0.84 1.62
N THR A 135 21.59 -1.16 1.94
CA THR A 135 20.99 -2.46 1.61
C THR A 135 20.90 -2.67 0.10
N VAL A 136 20.42 -1.66 -0.65
CA VAL A 136 20.30 -1.75 -2.11
C VAL A 136 21.67 -1.88 -2.77
N VAL A 137 22.68 -1.15 -2.29
CA VAL A 137 24.06 -1.20 -2.81
C VAL A 137 24.76 -2.53 -2.49
N CYS A 138 24.54 -3.09 -1.29
CA CYS A 138 25.09 -4.40 -0.89
C CYS A 138 24.43 -5.59 -1.61
N GLY A 139 23.28 -5.37 -2.25
CA GLY A 139 22.54 -6.37 -3.01
C GLY A 139 21.44 -7.06 -2.23
N LEU A 140 20.32 -7.27 -2.89
CA LEU A 140 19.06 -7.76 -2.30
C LEU A 140 19.04 -9.25 -1.92
N GLY A 141 20.02 -10.05 -2.36
CA GLY A 141 19.91 -11.50 -2.44
C GLY A 141 19.44 -12.26 -1.19
N ARG A 142 19.98 -11.98 0.01
CA ARG A 142 19.57 -12.62 1.28
C ARG A 142 18.54 -11.81 2.08
N ILE A 143 18.43 -10.53 1.80
CA ILE A 143 17.61 -9.61 2.58
C ILE A 143 16.14 -9.73 2.19
N VAL A 144 15.85 -10.09 0.92
CA VAL A 144 14.47 -10.29 0.42
C VAL A 144 13.72 -11.39 1.20
N GLU A 145 14.41 -12.47 1.59
CA GLU A 145 13.78 -13.55 2.38
C GLU A 145 13.43 -13.10 3.80
N VAL A 146 14.31 -12.33 4.45
CA VAL A 146 14.07 -11.78 5.79
C VAL A 146 12.99 -10.71 5.74
N ILE A 147 13.03 -9.83 4.75
CA ILE A 147 12.06 -8.77 4.51
C ILE A 147 10.64 -9.36 4.31
N GLY A 148 10.52 -10.42 3.51
CA GLY A 148 9.23 -11.04 3.21
C GLY A 148 8.51 -11.67 4.41
N SER A 149 9.22 -12.00 5.48
CA SER A 149 8.64 -12.58 6.69
C SER A 149 8.08 -11.55 7.68
N ILE A 150 8.52 -10.29 7.61
CA ILE A 150 8.09 -9.24 8.54
C ILE A 150 6.71 -8.67 8.16
N GLY A 151 6.38 -8.62 6.87
CA GLY A 151 5.09 -8.09 6.40
C GLY A 151 3.85 -8.73 7.06
N PRO A 152 3.69 -10.05 7.07
CA PRO A 152 2.58 -10.72 7.74
C PRO A 152 2.51 -10.42 9.25
N LEU A 153 3.65 -10.29 9.92
CA LEU A 153 3.71 -9.97 11.35
C LEU A 153 3.14 -8.57 11.63
N ILE A 154 3.46 -7.59 10.79
CA ILE A 154 2.93 -6.22 10.91
C ILE A 154 1.41 -6.22 10.83
N VAL A 155 0.85 -6.96 9.87
CA VAL A 155 -0.61 -7.09 9.69
C VAL A 155 -1.27 -7.64 10.93
N VAL A 156 -0.75 -8.76 11.43
CA VAL A 156 -1.31 -9.44 12.61
C VAL A 156 -1.29 -8.51 13.82
N ILE A 157 -0.19 -7.79 14.02
CA ILE A 157 -0.06 -6.87 15.16
C ILE A 157 -0.94 -5.63 14.98
N ALA A 158 -0.99 -5.03 13.79
CA ALA A 158 -1.85 -3.87 13.53
C ALA A 158 -3.34 -4.22 13.73
N ILE A 159 -3.77 -5.39 13.23
CA ILE A 159 -5.12 -5.89 13.47
C ILE A 159 -5.34 -6.21 14.96
N GLY A 160 -4.36 -6.82 15.63
CA GLY A 160 -4.43 -7.11 17.07
C GLY A 160 -4.58 -5.84 17.91
N VAL A 161 -3.82 -4.79 17.59
CA VAL A 161 -3.94 -3.47 18.23
C VAL A 161 -5.33 -2.87 18.01
N ALA A 162 -5.84 -2.93 16.77
CA ALA A 162 -7.18 -2.43 16.44
C ALA A 162 -8.28 -3.19 17.20
N LEU A 163 -8.22 -4.53 17.21
CA LEU A 163 -9.16 -5.37 17.97
C LEU A 163 -9.09 -5.08 19.47
N GLY A 164 -7.89 -4.92 20.02
CA GLY A 164 -7.71 -4.52 21.40
C GLY A 164 -8.38 -3.18 21.73
N GLY A 165 -8.25 -2.18 20.84
CA GLY A 165 -8.94 -0.90 20.94
C GLY A 165 -10.46 -1.06 20.95
N ILE A 166 -11.01 -1.87 20.03
CA ILE A 166 -12.43 -2.17 19.92
C ILE A 166 -12.96 -2.83 21.20
N VAL A 167 -12.26 -3.84 21.73
CA VAL A 167 -12.66 -4.55 22.95
C VAL A 167 -12.60 -3.62 24.17
N LYS A 168 -11.59 -2.77 24.26
CA LYS A 168 -11.41 -1.84 25.41
C LYS A 168 -12.43 -0.71 25.42
N ASN A 169 -12.82 -0.18 24.26
CA ASN A 169 -13.75 0.95 24.15
C ASN A 169 -14.73 0.76 22.97
N PRO A 170 -15.66 -0.19 23.02
CA PRO A 170 -16.61 -0.43 21.94
C PRO A 170 -17.55 0.76 21.69
N ALA A 171 -17.92 1.52 22.73
CA ALA A 171 -18.74 2.73 22.61
C ALA A 171 -18.04 3.84 21.83
N GLY A 172 -16.72 3.90 21.89
CA GLY A 172 -15.90 4.89 21.15
C GLY A 172 -16.08 4.82 19.64
N ILE A 173 -16.52 3.69 19.08
CA ILE A 173 -16.80 3.57 17.65
C ILE A 173 -17.93 4.52 17.24
N SER A 174 -19.05 4.51 17.98
CA SER A 174 -20.19 5.38 17.72
C SER A 174 -19.85 6.85 18.00
N GLU A 175 -19.10 7.12 19.06
CA GLU A 175 -18.62 8.46 19.41
C GLU A 175 -17.71 9.03 18.31
N GLY A 176 -16.72 8.24 17.85
CA GLY A 176 -15.83 8.62 16.76
C GLY A 176 -16.57 8.86 15.45
N ALA A 177 -17.52 7.99 15.10
CA ALA A 177 -18.35 8.16 13.92
C ALA A 177 -19.24 9.42 14.00
N ALA A 178 -19.78 9.73 15.18
CA ALA A 178 -20.53 10.96 15.42
C ALA A 178 -19.64 12.22 15.30
N LEU A 179 -18.42 12.19 15.82
CA LEU A 179 -17.45 13.28 15.64
C LEU A 179 -17.11 13.54 14.18
N VAL A 180 -16.92 12.48 13.38
CA VAL A 180 -16.70 12.61 11.93
C VAL A 180 -17.92 13.25 11.26
N SER A 181 -19.13 12.81 11.62
CA SER A 181 -20.37 13.28 10.98
C SER A 181 -20.73 14.71 11.38
N SER A 182 -20.31 15.17 12.57
CA SER A 182 -20.58 16.52 13.06
C SER A 182 -19.88 17.63 12.27
N GLY A 183 -18.77 17.29 11.58
CA GLY A 183 -17.93 18.27 10.90
C GLY A 183 -17.18 19.23 11.86
N ALA A 184 -17.17 18.93 13.16
CA ALA A 184 -16.53 19.79 14.17
C ALA A 184 -14.99 19.75 14.16
N LEU A 185 -14.40 18.78 13.46
CA LEU A 185 -12.96 18.59 13.36
C LEU A 185 -12.48 18.80 11.93
N GLU A 186 -11.32 19.46 11.80
CA GLU A 186 -10.59 19.53 10.53
C GLU A 186 -9.85 18.22 10.28
N ILE A 187 -10.51 17.30 9.58
CA ILE A 187 -9.99 15.97 9.32
C ILE A 187 -9.29 15.94 7.98
N THR A 188 -8.00 15.54 7.96
CA THR A 188 -7.30 15.27 6.71
C THR A 188 -7.85 13.99 6.09
N LYS A 189 -8.55 14.10 4.95
CA LYS A 189 -9.14 12.98 4.21
C LYS A 189 -8.90 13.10 2.71
N VAL A 190 -8.97 11.99 2.00
CA VAL A 190 -8.82 11.97 0.54
C VAL A 190 -10.20 11.96 -0.10
N GLY A 191 -10.44 12.92 -1.00
CA GLY A 191 -11.71 13.10 -1.69
C GLY A 191 -12.77 13.83 -0.86
N SER A 192 -13.80 14.31 -1.54
CA SER A 192 -14.92 15.05 -0.91
C SER A 192 -16.03 14.14 -0.36
N ASN A 193 -16.09 12.88 -0.81
CA ASN A 193 -17.06 11.89 -0.42
C ASN A 193 -16.46 10.47 -0.43
N TRP A 194 -17.21 9.51 0.13
CA TRP A 194 -16.77 8.12 0.27
C TRP A 194 -16.43 7.45 -1.07
N LEU A 195 -17.15 7.78 -2.15
CA LEU A 195 -16.91 7.19 -3.47
C LEU A 195 -15.59 7.70 -4.08
N MET A 196 -15.31 9.00 -3.97
CA MET A 196 -14.03 9.57 -4.41
C MET A 196 -12.85 9.00 -3.62
N SER A 197 -13.05 8.80 -2.31
CA SER A 197 -12.04 8.15 -1.47
C SER A 197 -11.76 6.72 -1.94
N GLY A 198 -12.78 5.90 -2.08
CA GLY A 198 -12.64 4.52 -2.54
C GLY A 198 -12.03 4.44 -3.94
N THR A 199 -12.44 5.32 -4.84
CA THR A 199 -11.90 5.43 -6.20
C THR A 199 -10.41 5.74 -6.20
N SER A 200 -9.98 6.73 -5.41
CA SER A 200 -8.57 7.07 -5.27
C SER A 200 -7.78 5.94 -4.62
N TYR A 201 -8.34 5.27 -3.59
CA TYR A 201 -7.69 4.15 -2.92
C TYR A 201 -7.40 2.99 -3.88
N VAL A 202 -8.41 2.56 -4.62
CA VAL A 202 -8.26 1.52 -5.64
C VAL A 202 -7.23 1.94 -6.69
N GLY A 203 -7.29 3.18 -7.15
CA GLY A 203 -6.43 3.69 -8.21
C GLY A 203 -4.95 3.61 -7.86
N PHE A 204 -4.52 4.07 -6.67
CA PHE A 204 -3.12 3.98 -6.33
C PHE A 204 -2.66 2.55 -6.03
N CYS A 205 -3.51 1.75 -5.37
CA CYS A 205 -3.18 0.36 -5.09
C CYS A 205 -3.00 -0.47 -6.37
N MET A 206 -3.83 -0.24 -7.39
CA MET A 206 -3.71 -1.00 -8.64
C MET A 206 -2.43 -0.68 -9.43
N LEU A 207 -1.88 0.53 -9.28
CA LEU A 207 -0.58 0.87 -9.89
C LEU A 207 0.56 0.02 -9.30
N TRP A 208 0.49 -0.34 -8.03
CA TRP A 208 1.41 -1.31 -7.45
C TRP A 208 1.10 -2.72 -7.90
N LEU A 209 -0.18 -3.12 -7.89
CA LEU A 209 -0.61 -4.50 -8.13
C LEU A 209 -0.40 -4.97 -9.57
N ALA A 210 -0.47 -4.10 -10.57
CA ALA A 210 -0.54 -4.50 -11.97
C ALA A 210 0.62 -5.41 -12.40
N ALA A 211 1.84 -4.91 -12.38
CA ALA A 211 3.02 -5.67 -12.80
C ALA A 211 3.33 -6.84 -11.83
N PHE A 212 3.08 -6.63 -10.53
CA PHE A 212 3.29 -7.64 -9.51
C PHE A 212 2.38 -8.86 -9.69
N LEU A 213 1.08 -8.65 -9.85
CA LEU A 213 0.12 -9.75 -10.07
C LEU A 213 0.31 -10.41 -11.44
N ALA A 214 0.68 -9.64 -12.46
CA ALA A 214 1.06 -10.22 -13.76
C ALA A 214 2.26 -11.18 -13.62
N ALA A 215 3.30 -10.78 -12.87
CA ALA A 215 4.43 -11.66 -12.58
C ALA A 215 4.01 -12.91 -11.77
N MET A 216 3.17 -12.74 -10.77
CA MET A 216 2.68 -13.85 -9.96
C MET A 216 1.82 -14.83 -10.76
N GLY A 217 1.02 -14.34 -11.69
CA GLY A 217 0.20 -15.16 -12.58
C GLY A 217 1.01 -16.21 -13.34
N THR A 218 2.24 -15.89 -13.74
CA THR A 218 3.13 -16.83 -14.45
C THR A 218 3.47 -18.08 -13.62
N LYS A 219 3.35 -17.99 -12.29
CA LYS A 219 3.66 -19.08 -11.34
C LYS A 219 2.45 -19.92 -10.96
N ALA A 220 1.25 -19.56 -11.41
CA ALA A 220 0.03 -20.30 -11.10
C ALA A 220 -0.09 -21.57 -11.95
N ASN A 221 -0.67 -22.63 -11.38
CA ASN A 221 -0.93 -23.88 -12.10
C ASN A 221 -2.20 -23.81 -12.95
N SER A 222 -3.15 -22.94 -12.57
CA SER A 222 -4.40 -22.73 -13.31
C SER A 222 -4.97 -21.32 -13.10
N LYS A 223 -5.84 -20.90 -14.03
CA LYS A 223 -6.58 -19.61 -13.90
C LYS A 223 -7.41 -19.57 -12.62
N LYS A 224 -8.04 -20.67 -12.27
CA LYS A 224 -8.88 -20.80 -11.07
C LYS A 224 -8.06 -20.62 -9.79
N GLU A 225 -6.88 -21.25 -9.71
CA GLU A 225 -5.96 -21.12 -8.58
C GLU A 225 -5.50 -19.65 -8.41
N ALA A 226 -5.11 -19.01 -9.51
CA ALA A 226 -4.70 -17.61 -9.52
C ALA A 226 -5.83 -16.68 -9.04
N ALA A 227 -7.02 -16.85 -9.60
CA ALA A 227 -8.20 -16.04 -9.27
C ALA A 227 -8.63 -16.19 -7.79
N LEU A 228 -8.67 -17.43 -7.29
CA LEU A 228 -8.99 -17.68 -5.88
C LEU A 228 -7.98 -17.01 -4.94
N GLY A 229 -6.69 -17.07 -5.27
CA GLY A 229 -5.64 -16.46 -4.47
C GLY A 229 -5.83 -14.95 -4.31
N THR A 230 -6.04 -14.22 -5.40
CA THR A 230 -6.27 -12.77 -5.33
C THR A 230 -7.60 -12.41 -4.69
N THR A 231 -8.65 -13.19 -4.91
CA THR A 231 -9.97 -12.97 -4.29
C THR A 231 -9.88 -13.11 -2.75
N PHE A 232 -9.28 -14.18 -2.25
CA PHE A 232 -9.07 -14.33 -0.80
C PHE A 232 -8.14 -13.26 -0.23
N GLY A 233 -7.10 -12.86 -0.99
CA GLY A 233 -6.22 -11.76 -0.62
C GLY A 233 -6.96 -10.44 -0.49
N ALA A 234 -7.83 -10.11 -1.44
CA ALA A 234 -8.65 -8.91 -1.43
C ALA A 234 -9.64 -8.89 -0.24
N ILE A 235 -10.33 -10.02 0.01
CA ILE A 235 -11.27 -10.15 1.15
C ILE A 235 -10.53 -9.96 2.48
N ALA A 236 -9.39 -10.62 2.66
CA ALA A 236 -8.64 -10.56 3.91
C ALA A 236 -8.01 -9.17 4.12
N PHE A 237 -7.48 -8.54 3.07
CA PHE A 237 -6.92 -7.19 3.14
C PHE A 237 -7.98 -6.14 3.51
N VAL A 238 -9.10 -6.12 2.79
CA VAL A 238 -10.18 -5.16 3.05
C VAL A 238 -10.85 -5.44 4.40
N GLY A 239 -11.00 -6.71 4.78
CA GLY A 239 -11.44 -7.09 6.12
C GLY A 239 -10.52 -6.54 7.21
N GLY A 240 -9.20 -6.63 7.03
CA GLY A 240 -8.21 -6.02 7.92
C GLY A 240 -8.32 -4.50 7.98
N ALA A 241 -8.53 -3.85 6.83
CA ALA A 241 -8.75 -2.39 6.77
C ALA A 241 -10.02 -1.97 7.53
N VAL A 242 -11.12 -2.74 7.46
CA VAL A 242 -12.36 -2.50 8.21
C VAL A 242 -12.13 -2.64 9.72
N VAL A 243 -11.41 -3.68 10.15
CA VAL A 243 -11.06 -3.85 11.57
C VAL A 243 -10.22 -2.68 12.05
N LEU A 244 -9.20 -2.26 11.30
CA LEU A 244 -8.36 -1.12 11.64
C LEU A 244 -9.16 0.19 11.65
N MET A 245 -10.08 0.39 10.71
CA MET A 245 -11.00 1.53 10.67
C MET A 245 -11.81 1.63 11.97
N PHE A 246 -12.44 0.54 12.41
CA PHE A 246 -13.17 0.53 13.66
C PHE A 246 -12.26 0.76 14.88
N GLY A 247 -11.06 0.17 14.88
CA GLY A 247 -10.05 0.44 15.89
C GLY A 247 -9.70 1.92 16.00
N LEU A 248 -9.52 2.59 14.86
CA LEU A 248 -9.25 4.04 14.81
C LEU A 248 -10.45 4.87 15.33
N LEU A 249 -11.66 4.47 15.02
CA LEU A 249 -12.86 5.17 15.50
C LEU A 249 -13.00 5.12 17.04
N THR A 250 -12.48 4.10 17.72
CA THR A 250 -12.58 3.98 19.19
C THR A 250 -11.95 5.12 19.99
N CYS A 251 -10.98 5.83 19.40
CA CYS A 251 -10.29 6.96 20.02
C CYS A 251 -10.05 8.10 19.02
N PHE A 252 -10.98 8.31 18.09
CA PHE A 252 -10.85 9.22 16.96
C PHE A 252 -10.46 10.65 17.35
N LYS A 253 -11.02 11.16 18.46
CA LYS A 253 -10.73 12.49 18.98
C LYS A 253 -9.23 12.73 19.25
N ASP A 254 -8.50 11.69 19.66
CA ASP A 254 -7.09 11.82 20.03
C ASP A 254 -6.15 11.59 18.84
N LEU A 255 -6.64 10.92 17.79
CA LEU A 255 -5.77 10.48 16.68
C LEU A 255 -6.03 11.15 15.33
N TYR A 256 -7.13 11.89 15.15
CA TYR A 256 -7.50 12.46 13.83
C TYR A 256 -6.44 13.38 13.23
N ALA A 257 -5.61 14.01 14.06
CA ALA A 257 -4.52 14.89 13.64
C ALA A 257 -3.12 14.25 13.77
N SER A 258 -3.05 12.97 14.18
CA SER A 258 -1.79 12.24 14.36
C SER A 258 -1.19 11.82 13.01
N ASP A 259 0.14 11.78 12.95
CA ASP A 259 0.86 11.20 11.82
C ASP A 259 0.90 9.66 11.87
N ILE A 260 0.87 9.07 13.08
CA ILE A 260 0.90 7.60 13.30
C ILE A 260 -0.29 7.19 14.18
N PRO A 261 -1.52 7.20 13.65
CA PRO A 261 -2.73 6.98 14.45
C PRO A 261 -2.80 5.61 15.14
N SER A 262 -2.31 4.54 14.51
CA SER A 262 -2.32 3.20 15.11
C SER A 262 -1.45 3.10 16.38
N LEU A 263 -0.40 3.92 16.47
CA LEU A 263 0.46 3.98 17.64
C LEU A 263 -0.25 4.52 18.88
N ILE A 264 -1.18 5.49 18.70
CA ILE A 264 -2.00 6.02 19.78
C ILE A 264 -2.93 4.95 20.36
N ILE A 265 -3.49 4.07 19.51
CA ILE A 265 -4.29 2.94 19.98
C ILE A 265 -3.41 2.01 20.82
N ALA A 266 -2.21 1.67 20.34
CA ALA A 266 -1.29 0.79 21.05
C ALA A 266 -0.88 1.37 22.41
N GLU A 267 -0.60 2.67 22.49
CA GLU A 267 -0.25 3.38 23.71
C GLU A 267 -1.39 3.37 24.73
N LYS A 268 -2.63 3.62 24.27
CA LYS A 268 -3.83 3.56 25.13
C LYS A 268 -4.16 2.16 25.61
N LEU A 269 -3.80 1.12 24.85
CA LEU A 269 -3.96 -0.26 25.29
C LEU A 269 -2.97 -0.60 26.40
N TRP A 270 -1.72 -0.39 26.14
CA TRP A 270 -0.63 -0.68 27.06
C TRP A 270 0.65 0.03 26.58
N PRO A 271 1.21 1.00 27.33
CA PRO A 271 2.35 1.78 26.88
C PRO A 271 3.57 0.96 26.40
N PRO A 272 3.98 -0.16 27.02
CA PRO A 272 5.05 -0.99 26.48
C PRO A 272 4.74 -1.60 25.11
N LEU A 273 3.47 -1.85 24.79
CA LEU A 273 3.05 -2.34 23.46
C LEU A 273 3.37 -1.30 22.39
N ALA A 274 3.21 -0.01 22.66
CA ALA A 274 3.55 1.05 21.72
C ALA A 274 5.05 1.06 21.40
N SER A 275 5.93 0.74 22.36
CA SER A 275 7.37 0.60 22.12
C SER A 275 7.69 -0.51 21.12
N VAL A 276 7.15 -1.70 21.35
CA VAL A 276 7.33 -2.84 20.44
C VAL A 276 6.72 -2.53 19.07
N PHE A 277 5.52 -1.94 19.07
CA PHE A 277 4.81 -1.65 17.83
C PHE A 277 5.50 -0.57 16.99
N SER A 278 6.09 0.47 17.62
CA SER A 278 6.88 1.48 16.90
C SER A 278 8.09 0.88 16.18
N ALA A 279 8.80 -0.06 16.82
CA ALA A 279 9.90 -0.78 16.20
C ALA A 279 9.43 -1.65 15.02
N ILE A 280 8.27 -2.30 15.16
CA ILE A 280 7.66 -3.10 14.10
C ILE A 280 7.23 -2.23 12.91
N ILE A 281 6.65 -1.04 13.17
CA ILE A 281 6.33 -0.07 12.12
C ILE A 281 7.60 0.33 11.36
N LEU A 282 8.68 0.69 12.06
CA LEU A 282 9.96 1.05 11.44
C LEU A 282 10.55 -0.11 10.61
N ALA A 283 10.48 -1.34 11.12
CA ALA A 283 10.90 -2.53 10.37
C ALA A 283 10.05 -2.73 9.11
N GLY A 284 8.73 -2.52 9.20
CA GLY A 284 7.81 -2.59 8.06
C GLY A 284 8.09 -1.53 7.01
N ILE A 285 8.35 -0.30 7.44
CA ILE A 285 8.76 0.79 6.56
C ILE A 285 10.05 0.41 5.81
N TYR A 286 11.04 -0.10 6.54
CA TYR A 286 12.30 -0.55 5.97
C TYR A 286 12.12 -1.65 4.91
N THR A 287 11.31 -2.66 5.22
CA THR A 287 11.06 -3.79 4.30
C THR A 287 10.37 -3.38 3.00
N THR A 288 9.65 -2.26 3.03
CA THR A 288 9.00 -1.68 1.85
C THR A 288 9.90 -0.67 1.14
N ALA A 289 10.63 0.16 1.89
CA ALA A 289 11.49 1.20 1.32
C ALA A 289 12.62 0.63 0.44
N VAL A 290 13.24 -0.49 0.88
CA VAL A 290 14.34 -1.13 0.15
C VAL A 290 13.94 -1.59 -1.25
N PRO A 291 12.89 -2.42 -1.45
CA PRO A 291 12.49 -2.82 -2.79
C PRO A 291 11.95 -1.67 -3.65
N LEU A 292 11.33 -0.64 -3.07
CA LEU A 292 10.91 0.54 -3.82
C LEU A 292 12.11 1.29 -4.39
N LEU A 293 13.12 1.59 -3.59
CA LEU A 293 14.34 2.27 -4.04
C LEU A 293 15.11 1.43 -5.07
N TRP A 294 15.22 0.11 -4.83
CA TRP A 294 15.85 -0.79 -5.78
C TRP A 294 15.13 -0.82 -7.12
N SER A 295 13.80 -0.93 -7.12
CA SER A 295 13.00 -1.03 -8.34
C SER A 295 13.19 0.19 -9.25
N VAL A 296 13.23 1.39 -8.66
CA VAL A 296 13.47 2.62 -9.42
C VAL A 296 14.91 2.66 -9.94
N SER A 297 15.89 2.33 -9.12
CA SER A 297 17.31 2.36 -9.50
C SER A 297 17.62 1.33 -10.60
N ALA A 298 17.10 0.11 -10.47
CA ALA A 298 17.30 -0.97 -11.43
C ALA A 298 16.61 -0.72 -12.79
N ARG A 299 15.59 0.15 -12.82
CA ARG A 299 14.96 0.55 -14.09
C ARG A 299 15.89 1.35 -14.99
N PHE A 300 16.81 2.16 -14.42
CA PHE A 300 17.64 3.12 -15.16
C PHE A 300 19.12 2.77 -15.18
N ALA A 301 19.58 1.85 -14.33
CA ALA A 301 20.96 1.43 -14.26
C ALA A 301 21.10 -0.06 -13.90
N GLN A 302 22.07 -0.72 -14.49
CA GLN A 302 22.36 -2.11 -14.19
C GLN A 302 22.99 -2.24 -12.78
N GLU A 303 22.53 -3.22 -12.01
CA GLU A 303 23.05 -3.51 -10.67
C GLU A 303 24.57 -3.69 -10.68
N LYS A 304 25.21 -3.39 -9.53
CA LYS A 304 26.65 -3.51 -9.31
C LYS A 304 27.51 -2.61 -10.20
N THR A 305 26.94 -1.58 -10.82
CA THR A 305 27.69 -0.56 -11.57
C THR A 305 27.81 0.73 -10.76
N THR A 306 28.86 1.52 -11.01
CA THR A 306 29.05 2.85 -10.39
C THR A 306 27.84 3.77 -10.66
N LYS A 307 27.25 3.66 -11.86
CA LYS A 307 26.04 4.40 -12.24
C LYS A 307 24.87 4.02 -11.34
N PHE A 308 24.69 2.73 -11.05
CA PHE A 308 23.63 2.25 -10.17
C PHE A 308 23.80 2.79 -8.75
N TYR A 309 25.00 2.75 -8.21
CA TYR A 309 25.28 3.26 -6.86
C TYR A 309 25.05 4.77 -6.74
N GLY A 310 25.58 5.55 -7.70
CA GLY A 310 25.38 6.99 -7.74
C GLY A 310 23.91 7.38 -7.91
N LEU A 311 23.17 6.71 -8.80
CA LEU A 311 21.75 6.93 -9.00
C LEU A 311 20.92 6.60 -7.76
N THR A 312 21.19 5.46 -7.12
CA THR A 312 20.50 5.04 -5.89
C THR A 312 20.68 6.08 -4.78
N ALA A 313 21.91 6.54 -4.57
CA ALA A 313 22.20 7.57 -3.55
C ALA A 313 21.52 8.91 -3.89
N ALA A 314 21.57 9.34 -5.15
CA ALA A 314 20.94 10.59 -5.59
C ALA A 314 19.40 10.55 -5.43
N LEU A 315 18.75 9.45 -5.86
CA LEU A 315 17.31 9.26 -5.70
C LEU A 315 16.92 9.25 -4.22
N ALA A 316 17.67 8.55 -3.37
CA ALA A 316 17.41 8.51 -1.94
C ALA A 316 17.56 9.87 -1.27
N ALA A 317 18.57 10.67 -1.64
CA ALA A 317 18.77 12.00 -1.13
C ALA A 317 17.64 12.96 -1.53
N VAL A 318 17.22 12.93 -2.81
CA VAL A 318 16.06 13.70 -3.29
C VAL A 318 14.79 13.30 -2.56
N ALA A 319 14.55 12.01 -2.40
CA ALA A 319 13.37 11.50 -1.69
C ALA A 319 13.36 11.96 -0.22
N CYS A 320 14.50 11.88 0.47
CA CYS A 320 14.62 12.34 1.85
C CYS A 320 14.38 13.85 1.97
N PHE A 321 14.94 14.65 1.07
CA PHE A 321 14.71 16.10 1.04
C PHE A 321 13.22 16.43 0.88
N VAL A 322 12.51 15.74 -0.04
CA VAL A 322 11.07 15.97 -0.25
C VAL A 322 10.26 15.49 0.96
N ALA A 323 10.59 14.33 1.52
CA ALA A 323 9.91 13.78 2.70
C ALA A 323 9.95 14.71 3.93
N LEU A 324 11.00 15.56 4.04
CA LEU A 324 11.17 16.50 5.14
C LEU A 324 10.47 17.85 4.93
N LYS A 325 9.81 18.07 3.78
CA LYS A 325 9.14 19.35 3.48
C LYS A 325 7.70 19.42 4.00
N LEU A 326 7.05 18.31 4.20
CA LEU A 326 5.65 18.23 4.61
C LEU A 326 5.47 17.24 5.76
N PRO A 327 4.47 17.41 6.65
CA PRO A 327 4.06 16.38 7.60
C PRO A 327 3.66 15.08 6.89
N PHE A 328 3.95 13.94 7.49
CA PHE A 328 3.71 12.63 6.88
C PHE A 328 2.27 12.44 6.39
N ARG A 329 1.27 12.88 7.19
CA ARG A 329 -0.15 12.83 6.79
C ARG A 329 -0.45 13.58 5.49
N GLN A 330 0.23 14.71 5.25
CA GLN A 330 0.07 15.47 4.01
C GLN A 330 0.76 14.78 2.84
N ILE A 331 1.94 14.18 3.07
CA ILE A 331 2.65 13.41 2.05
C ILE A 331 1.77 12.24 1.57
N VAL A 332 1.17 11.48 2.49
CA VAL A 332 0.24 10.39 2.17
C VAL A 332 -0.97 10.93 1.37
N ASN A 333 -1.59 12.02 1.85
CA ASN A 333 -2.75 12.63 1.21
C ASN A 333 -2.47 13.06 -0.23
N VAL A 334 -1.37 13.79 -0.45
CA VAL A 334 -1.02 14.33 -1.76
C VAL A 334 -0.55 13.23 -2.71
N ILE A 335 0.42 12.41 -2.27
CA ILE A 335 1.02 11.40 -3.15
C ILE A 335 0.00 10.33 -3.51
N TYR A 336 -0.65 9.72 -2.54
CA TYR A 336 -1.60 8.64 -2.84
C TYR A 336 -2.91 9.17 -3.42
N GLY A 337 -3.38 10.34 -2.96
CA GLY A 337 -4.58 10.97 -3.47
C GLY A 337 -4.50 11.27 -4.97
N ILE A 338 -3.48 12.00 -5.41
CA ILE A 338 -3.31 12.38 -6.82
C ILE A 338 -3.07 11.14 -7.69
N ASN A 339 -2.15 10.25 -7.27
CA ASN A 339 -1.86 9.04 -8.04
C ASN A 339 -3.05 8.09 -8.11
N GLY A 340 -3.92 8.10 -7.10
CA GLY A 340 -5.16 7.36 -7.10
C GLY A 340 -6.10 7.76 -8.24
N TYR A 341 -6.24 9.05 -8.50
CA TYR A 341 -7.06 9.52 -9.62
C TYR A 341 -6.46 9.19 -10.99
N VAL A 342 -5.13 9.15 -11.11
CA VAL A 342 -4.49 8.66 -12.34
C VAL A 342 -4.68 7.15 -12.49
N GLY A 343 -4.58 6.41 -11.38
CA GLY A 343 -4.76 4.95 -11.38
C GLY A 343 -6.16 4.51 -11.78
N ILE A 344 -7.22 5.24 -11.35
CA ILE A 344 -8.59 4.84 -11.67
C ILE A 344 -8.88 4.87 -13.17
N LEU A 345 -8.22 5.73 -13.92
CA LEU A 345 -8.36 5.75 -15.38
C LEU A 345 -7.94 4.41 -16.01
N LEU A 346 -7.00 3.70 -15.41
CA LEU A 346 -6.60 2.35 -15.85
C LEU A 346 -7.78 1.35 -15.74
N ILE A 347 -8.59 1.42 -14.67
CA ILE A 347 -9.80 0.59 -14.55
C ILE A 347 -10.77 0.83 -15.73
N LEU A 348 -10.94 2.09 -16.15
CA LEU A 348 -11.83 2.38 -17.27
C LEU A 348 -11.34 1.71 -18.56
N PHE A 349 -10.03 1.71 -18.82
CA PHE A 349 -9.45 0.99 -19.96
C PHE A 349 -9.59 -0.53 -19.81
N MET A 350 -9.42 -1.06 -18.60
CA MET A 350 -9.62 -2.48 -18.32
C MET A 350 -11.07 -2.89 -18.59
N LEU A 351 -12.04 -2.15 -18.06
CA LEU A 351 -13.46 -2.38 -18.29
C LEU A 351 -13.82 -2.28 -19.77
N ALA A 352 -13.33 -1.24 -20.47
CA ALA A 352 -13.56 -1.09 -21.90
C ALA A 352 -13.04 -2.29 -22.71
N LYS A 353 -11.91 -2.86 -22.32
CA LYS A 353 -11.34 -4.06 -22.95
C LYS A 353 -12.15 -5.32 -22.61
N THR A 354 -12.47 -5.54 -21.33
CA THR A 354 -13.23 -6.70 -20.86
C THR A 354 -14.63 -6.76 -21.51
N PHE A 355 -15.31 -5.61 -21.64
CA PHE A 355 -16.62 -5.54 -22.30
C PHE A 355 -16.57 -5.40 -23.83
N GLY A 356 -15.40 -5.55 -24.45
CA GLY A 356 -15.23 -5.53 -25.90
C GLY A 356 -15.40 -4.17 -26.57
N LEU A 357 -15.54 -3.07 -25.78
CA LEU A 357 -15.66 -1.71 -26.29
C LEU A 357 -14.36 -1.21 -26.95
N ALA A 358 -13.22 -1.82 -26.61
CA ALA A 358 -11.89 -1.47 -27.10
C ALA A 358 -11.58 -2.04 -28.52
N LYS A 359 -12.46 -2.84 -29.14
CA LYS A 359 -12.26 -3.35 -30.51
C LYS A 359 -12.14 -2.25 -31.58
N LYS A 360 -12.55 -1.01 -31.25
CA LYS A 360 -12.45 0.17 -32.14
C LYS A 360 -11.19 1.02 -31.95
N MET A 361 -10.29 0.66 -31.00
CA MET A 361 -9.11 1.47 -30.66
C MET A 361 -7.77 0.84 -31.14
N ARG A 362 -7.83 -0.06 -32.11
CA ARG A 362 -6.65 -0.58 -32.82
C ARG A 362 -6.34 0.24 -34.06
#